data_eb0c8f97f1706e028f4a635e22003377
#
_entry.id   eb0c8f97f1706e028f4a635e22003377
#
_cell.length_a   1.000
_cell.length_b   1.000
_cell.length_c   1.000
_cell.angle_alpha   90.00
_cell.angle_beta   90.00
_cell.angle_gamma   90.00
#
_symmetry.space_group_name_H-M   'P 1'
#
loop_
_entity.id
_entity.type
_entity.pdbx_description
1 polymer ?
#
loop_
_entity_poly.entity_id
_entity_poly.type
_entity_poly.pdbx_seq_one_letter_code
_entity_poly.pdbx_strand_id
1 'polypeptide(L)'
;MRTAPFTLSGVTLCLSILLDVLMIPLLLIALPWLLFKIVIEGRGFGSLRDRIGRAYISRPSRPRILIHAASVGEVRMTVPLLRELRDKHPGKEFIVTTMTTGAYDLAQRILPECQVQLLPLDLGVFMNSFLSRIQPTAVILVELEYWPQFLLACKARSIPVLVVNGRISDRGLKRWQKWNWLLGWMTRIPSRVLARSEEDA
;
A
#
# COMPACT_ATOMS: atom_id res chain seq x y z
N MET A 1 9.73 -22.63 -7.68
CA MET A 1 9.47 -22.67 -6.23
C MET A 1 7.97 -22.62 -6.02
N ARG A 2 7.36 -23.65 -5.43
CA ARG A 2 5.95 -23.64 -5.06
C ARG A 2 5.81 -22.74 -3.83
N THR A 3 5.07 -21.65 -3.96
CA THR A 3 4.68 -20.82 -2.82
C THR A 3 3.90 -21.69 -1.85
N ALA A 4 4.36 -21.80 -0.62
CA ALA A 4 3.60 -22.48 0.44
C ALA A 4 2.17 -21.92 0.51
N PRO A 5 1.15 -22.76 0.80
CA PRO A 5 -0.22 -22.27 0.92
C PRO A 5 -0.29 -21.23 2.02
N PHE A 6 -0.83 -20.07 1.65
CA PHE A 6 -1.05 -18.94 2.55
C PHE A 6 -2.06 -19.33 3.63
N THR A 7 -1.61 -19.41 4.88
CA THR A 7 -2.48 -19.63 6.03
C THR A 7 -2.41 -18.43 6.98
N LEU A 8 -3.50 -17.67 7.06
CA LEU A 8 -3.67 -16.67 8.11
C LEU A 8 -3.70 -17.39 9.46
N SER A 9 -2.94 -16.90 10.46
CA SER A 9 -3.19 -17.34 11.84
C SER A 9 -4.63 -16.98 12.19
N GLY A 10 -5.30 -17.80 13.01
CA GLY A 10 -6.71 -17.57 13.39
C GLY A 10 -6.97 -16.15 13.89
N VAL A 11 -6.06 -15.59 14.69
CA VAL A 11 -6.15 -14.20 15.20
C VAL A 11 -6.08 -13.17 14.06
N THR A 12 -5.18 -13.34 13.10
CA THR A 12 -5.06 -12.42 11.96
C THR A 12 -6.29 -12.48 11.07
N LEU A 13 -6.87 -13.67 10.89
CA LEU A 13 -8.11 -13.84 10.12
C LEU A 13 -9.29 -13.16 10.82
N CYS A 14 -9.47 -13.38 12.12
CA CYS A 14 -10.54 -12.74 12.90
C CYS A 14 -10.42 -11.20 12.85
N LEU A 15 -9.22 -10.67 13.02
CA LEU A 15 -8.97 -9.23 12.93
C LEU A 15 -9.28 -8.69 11.53
N SER A 16 -8.87 -9.38 10.47
CA SER A 16 -9.17 -9.00 9.10
C SER A 16 -10.68 -8.97 8.83
N ILE A 17 -11.41 -10.00 9.26
CA ILE A 17 -12.87 -10.04 9.10
C ILE A 17 -13.54 -8.91 9.88
N LEU A 18 -13.12 -8.67 11.12
CA LEU A 18 -13.66 -7.56 11.93
C LEU A 18 -13.46 -6.20 11.23
N LEU A 19 -12.27 -5.95 10.71
CA LEU A 19 -11.99 -4.71 9.96
C LEU A 19 -12.83 -4.60 8.70
N ASP A 20 -13.02 -5.69 7.95
CA ASP A 20 -13.88 -5.69 6.76
C ASP A 20 -15.34 -5.39 7.13
N VAL A 21 -15.85 -6.01 8.19
CA VAL A 21 -17.22 -5.76 8.70
C VAL A 21 -17.41 -4.29 9.08
N LEU A 22 -16.41 -3.65 9.68
CA LEU A 22 -16.46 -2.23 10.03
C LEU A 22 -16.31 -1.31 8.80
N MET A 23 -15.52 -1.72 7.81
CA MET A 23 -15.27 -0.90 6.62
C MET A 23 -16.34 -1.00 5.54
N ILE A 24 -17.01 -2.17 5.39
CA ILE A 24 -18.03 -2.39 4.36
C ILE A 24 -19.18 -1.36 4.43
N PRO A 25 -19.81 -1.07 5.58
CA PRO A 25 -20.86 -0.05 5.65
C PRO A 25 -20.37 1.34 5.22
N LEU A 26 -19.17 1.73 5.60
CA LEU A 26 -18.58 3.00 5.20
C LEU A 26 -18.35 3.06 3.69
N LEU A 27 -17.88 1.98 3.10
CA LEU A 27 -17.69 1.87 1.65
C LEU A 27 -19.03 1.88 0.90
N LEU A 28 -20.07 1.24 1.43
CA LEU A 28 -21.41 1.28 0.82
C LEU A 28 -21.98 2.69 0.82
N ILE A 29 -21.79 3.46 1.89
CA ILE A 29 -22.19 4.86 1.96
C ILE A 29 -21.39 5.73 0.98
N ALA A 30 -20.08 5.46 0.85
CA ALA A 30 -19.20 6.19 -0.06
C ALA A 30 -19.33 5.75 -1.53
N LEU A 31 -19.95 4.59 -1.79
CA LEU A 31 -20.00 3.97 -3.12
C LEU A 31 -20.61 4.88 -4.20
N PRO A 32 -21.75 5.59 -4.00
CA PRO A 32 -22.30 6.47 -5.01
C PRO A 32 -21.32 7.59 -5.40
N TRP A 33 -20.66 8.19 -4.42
CA TRP A 33 -19.64 9.21 -4.63
C TRP A 33 -18.40 8.65 -5.36
N LEU A 34 -17.97 7.45 -4.98
CA LEU A 34 -16.83 6.78 -5.61
C LEU A 34 -17.12 6.45 -7.08
N LEU A 35 -18.31 5.92 -7.38
CA LEU A 35 -18.75 5.63 -8.75
C LEU A 35 -18.84 6.92 -9.58
N PHE A 36 -19.45 7.97 -9.02
CA PHE A 36 -19.50 9.28 -9.67
C PHE A 36 -18.12 9.80 -10.02
N LYS A 37 -17.16 9.70 -9.09
CA LYS A 37 -15.78 10.12 -9.29
C LYS A 37 -15.08 9.29 -10.36
N ILE A 38 -15.25 7.97 -10.37
CA ILE A 38 -14.69 7.07 -11.40
C ILE A 38 -15.19 7.45 -12.80
N VAL A 39 -16.49 7.77 -12.92
CA VAL A 39 -17.09 8.16 -14.21
C VAL A 39 -16.56 9.52 -14.67
N ILE A 40 -16.49 10.51 -13.78
CA ILE A 40 -16.02 11.87 -14.14
C ILE A 40 -14.53 11.90 -14.45
N GLU A 41 -13.70 11.16 -13.72
CA GLU A 41 -12.26 11.09 -13.97
C GLU A 41 -11.92 10.34 -15.27
N GLY A 42 -12.93 9.80 -15.98
CA GLY A 42 -12.77 9.22 -17.33
C GLY A 42 -11.97 7.93 -17.40
N ARG A 43 -11.62 7.31 -16.26
CA ARG A 43 -10.80 6.09 -16.21
C ARG A 43 -11.62 4.80 -16.24
N GLY A 44 -12.95 4.89 -16.18
CA GLY A 44 -13.89 3.80 -16.38
C GLY A 44 -13.57 2.51 -15.60
N PHE A 45 -13.80 1.38 -16.27
CA PHE A 45 -13.60 0.05 -15.68
C PHE A 45 -12.15 -0.31 -15.34
N GLY A 46 -11.14 0.30 -15.98
CA GLY A 46 -9.72 0.09 -15.65
C GLY A 46 -9.42 0.47 -14.20
N SER A 47 -9.83 1.67 -13.80
CA SER A 47 -9.66 2.14 -12.41
C SER A 47 -10.43 1.28 -11.41
N LEU A 48 -11.61 0.77 -11.75
CA LEU A 48 -12.38 -0.13 -10.89
C LEU A 48 -11.66 -1.47 -10.70
N ARG A 49 -11.09 -2.05 -11.78
CA ARG A 49 -10.31 -3.29 -11.69
C ARG A 49 -9.13 -3.15 -10.73
N ASP A 50 -8.44 -2.01 -10.77
CA ASP A 50 -7.34 -1.71 -9.86
C ASP A 50 -7.85 -1.66 -8.41
N ARG A 51 -8.97 -0.95 -8.18
CA ARG A 51 -9.56 -0.76 -6.84
C ARG A 51 -10.07 -2.06 -6.19
N ILE A 52 -10.39 -3.08 -6.98
CA ILE A 52 -10.78 -4.41 -6.46
C ILE A 52 -9.60 -5.42 -6.47
N GLY A 53 -8.38 -4.95 -6.62
CA GLY A 53 -7.18 -5.80 -6.59
C GLY A 53 -7.00 -6.69 -7.82
N ARG A 54 -7.64 -6.37 -8.95
CA ARG A 54 -7.59 -7.11 -10.20
C ARG A 54 -6.84 -6.39 -11.32
N ALA A 55 -5.99 -5.42 -10.96
CA ALA A 55 -5.11 -4.75 -11.92
C ALA A 55 -4.32 -5.75 -12.77
N TYR A 56 -4.02 -5.36 -14.00
CA TYR A 56 -3.08 -6.13 -14.81
C TYR A 56 -1.67 -5.89 -14.30
N ILE A 57 -1.06 -6.95 -13.78
CA ILE A 57 0.31 -6.92 -13.25
C ILE A 57 1.08 -8.04 -13.94
N SER A 58 2.22 -7.70 -14.53
CA SER A 58 3.13 -8.69 -15.12
C SER A 58 3.63 -9.65 -14.03
N ARG A 59 3.82 -10.91 -14.37
CA ARG A 59 4.49 -11.84 -13.44
C ARG A 59 5.91 -11.35 -13.18
N PRO A 60 6.40 -11.38 -11.92
CA PRO A 60 7.75 -10.97 -11.62
C PRO A 60 8.75 -11.94 -12.27
N SER A 61 9.71 -11.41 -13.01
CA SER A 61 10.86 -12.17 -13.52
C SER A 61 12.05 -12.15 -12.55
N ARG A 62 12.04 -11.20 -11.61
CA ARG A 62 13.06 -10.99 -10.58
C ARG A 62 12.40 -10.67 -9.24
N PRO A 63 13.13 -10.74 -8.10
CA PRO A 63 12.60 -10.29 -6.81
C PRO A 63 12.09 -8.86 -6.91
N ARG A 64 10.83 -8.66 -6.53
CA ARG A 64 10.11 -7.39 -6.71
C ARG A 64 9.96 -6.64 -5.39
N ILE A 65 10.22 -5.35 -5.41
CA ILE A 65 9.97 -4.43 -4.30
C ILE A 65 8.76 -3.57 -4.66
N LEU A 66 7.77 -3.53 -3.76
CA LEU A 66 6.62 -2.65 -3.86
C LEU A 66 6.90 -1.37 -3.10
N ILE A 67 6.76 -0.21 -3.77
CA ILE A 67 6.86 1.11 -3.14
C ILE A 67 5.46 1.72 -3.16
N HIS A 68 4.93 2.08 -1.99
CA HIS A 68 3.65 2.76 -1.88
C HIS A 68 3.87 4.25 -1.60
N ALA A 69 3.37 5.09 -2.51
CA ALA A 69 3.42 6.55 -2.44
C ALA A 69 2.02 7.08 -2.76
N ALA A 70 1.23 7.40 -1.75
CA ALA A 70 -0.20 7.66 -1.88
C ALA A 70 -0.51 8.95 -2.66
N SER A 71 0.28 9.99 -2.48
CA SER A 71 0.07 11.34 -2.98
C SER A 71 1.09 11.78 -4.04
N VAL A 72 0.79 12.88 -4.72
CA VAL A 72 1.70 13.55 -5.67
C VAL A 72 3.03 13.93 -5.01
N GLY A 73 2.99 14.40 -3.75
CA GLY A 73 4.19 14.75 -2.99
C GLY A 73 5.09 13.56 -2.73
N GLU A 74 4.50 12.45 -2.26
CA GLU A 74 5.22 11.19 -1.99
C GLU A 74 5.79 10.56 -3.27
N VAL A 75 5.07 10.61 -4.38
CA VAL A 75 5.58 10.16 -5.69
C VAL A 75 6.85 10.92 -6.09
N ARG A 76 6.89 12.24 -5.87
CA ARG A 76 8.11 13.04 -6.12
C ARG A 76 9.28 12.62 -5.24
N MET A 77 9.03 12.33 -3.96
CA MET A 77 10.05 11.82 -3.03
C MET A 77 10.54 10.42 -3.39
N THR A 78 9.73 9.62 -4.09
CA THR A 78 10.11 8.29 -4.54
C THR A 78 11.20 8.31 -5.62
N VAL A 79 11.31 9.37 -6.42
CA VAL A 79 12.28 9.46 -7.53
C VAL A 79 13.73 9.26 -7.08
N PRO A 80 14.28 10.05 -6.15
CA PRO A 80 15.65 9.86 -5.68
C PRO A 80 15.83 8.51 -4.96
N LEU A 81 14.84 8.09 -4.15
CA LEU A 81 14.87 6.80 -3.48
C LEU A 81 14.98 5.64 -4.48
N LEU A 82 14.16 5.66 -5.51
CA LEU A 82 14.12 4.62 -6.53
C LEU A 82 15.43 4.55 -7.32
N ARG A 83 16.03 5.70 -7.65
CA ARG A 83 17.33 5.78 -8.33
C ARG A 83 18.40 5.06 -7.50
N GLU A 84 18.55 5.42 -6.24
CA GLU A 84 19.50 4.80 -5.33
C GLU A 84 19.25 3.28 -5.15
N LEU A 85 17.99 2.88 -5.03
CA LEU A 85 17.64 1.47 -4.89
C LEU A 85 17.99 0.67 -6.15
N ARG A 86 17.79 1.21 -7.32
CA ARG A 86 18.11 0.56 -8.60
C ARG A 86 19.62 0.41 -8.81
N ASP A 87 20.37 1.47 -8.50
CA ASP A 87 21.82 1.45 -8.62
C ASP A 87 22.43 0.42 -7.69
N LYS A 88 21.92 0.32 -6.46
CA LYS A 88 22.39 -0.66 -5.46
C LYS A 88 21.85 -2.08 -5.67
N HIS A 89 20.71 -2.22 -6.33
CA HIS A 89 20.01 -3.50 -6.50
C HIS A 89 19.54 -3.73 -7.95
N PRO A 90 20.44 -3.79 -8.95
CA PRO A 90 20.06 -3.89 -10.37
C PRO A 90 19.34 -5.19 -10.72
N GLY A 91 19.43 -6.21 -9.85
CA GLY A 91 18.73 -7.49 -10.01
C GLY A 91 17.27 -7.50 -9.50
N LYS A 92 16.72 -6.37 -9.05
CA LYS A 92 15.35 -6.29 -8.52
C LYS A 92 14.42 -5.53 -9.46
N GLU A 93 13.14 -5.89 -9.43
CA GLU A 93 12.06 -5.14 -10.05
C GLU A 93 11.41 -4.20 -9.02
N PHE A 94 10.95 -3.05 -9.50
CA PHE A 94 10.23 -2.08 -8.68
C PHE A 94 8.85 -1.83 -9.26
N ILE A 95 7.83 -1.85 -8.41
CA ILE A 95 6.47 -1.45 -8.74
C ILE A 95 6.04 -0.34 -7.78
N VAL A 96 5.39 0.68 -8.32
CA VAL A 96 4.93 1.81 -7.52
C VAL A 96 3.41 1.78 -7.43
N THR A 97 2.88 1.97 -6.23
CA THR A 97 1.44 2.11 -6.02
C THR A 97 1.09 3.48 -5.49
N THR A 98 -0.06 3.98 -5.91
CA THR A 98 -0.58 5.30 -5.51
C THR A 98 -2.05 5.20 -5.11
N MET A 99 -2.55 6.22 -4.38
CA MET A 99 -3.96 6.28 -3.98
C MET A 99 -4.81 7.14 -4.92
N THR A 100 -4.24 8.21 -5.47
CA THR A 100 -4.97 9.18 -6.27
C THR A 100 -4.63 9.07 -7.76
N THR A 101 -5.57 9.43 -8.62
CA THR A 101 -5.37 9.45 -10.07
C THR A 101 -4.27 10.44 -10.47
N GLY A 102 -4.22 11.61 -9.82
CA GLY A 102 -3.17 12.60 -10.08
C GLY A 102 -1.76 12.08 -9.71
N ALA A 103 -1.64 11.32 -8.60
CA ALA A 103 -0.38 10.67 -8.24
C ALA A 103 -0.02 9.55 -9.23
N TYR A 104 -1.01 8.78 -9.67
CA TYR A 104 -0.83 7.75 -10.69
C TYR A 104 -0.30 8.33 -12.01
N ASP A 105 -0.94 9.40 -12.52
CA ASP A 105 -0.54 10.05 -13.78
C ASP A 105 0.86 10.65 -13.68
N LEU A 106 1.17 11.26 -12.52
CA LEU A 106 2.51 11.77 -12.27
C LEU A 106 3.52 10.62 -12.25
N ALA A 107 3.25 9.55 -11.49
CA ALA A 107 4.16 8.41 -11.37
C ALA A 107 4.46 7.79 -12.74
N GLN A 108 3.46 7.60 -13.60
CA GLN A 108 3.66 7.09 -14.95
C GLN A 108 4.57 7.98 -15.81
N ARG A 109 4.49 9.30 -15.61
CA ARG A 109 5.32 10.25 -16.37
C ARG A 109 6.76 10.33 -15.88
N ILE A 110 6.98 10.31 -14.56
CA ILE A 110 8.32 10.54 -13.99
C ILE A 110 9.06 9.26 -13.61
N LEU A 111 8.39 8.10 -13.62
CA LEU A 111 8.93 6.77 -13.35
C LEU A 111 8.56 5.79 -14.48
N PRO A 112 8.86 6.12 -15.76
CA PRO A 112 8.41 5.32 -16.92
C PRO A 112 8.97 3.89 -16.91
N GLU A 113 10.04 3.66 -16.19
CA GLU A 113 10.68 2.36 -16.04
C GLU A 113 10.02 1.47 -14.99
N CYS A 114 9.06 1.98 -14.24
CA CYS A 114 8.33 1.23 -13.22
C CYS A 114 6.90 0.93 -13.67
N GLN A 115 6.42 -0.24 -13.34
CA GLN A 115 4.98 -0.49 -13.40
C GLN A 115 4.30 0.31 -12.28
N VAL A 116 3.31 1.12 -12.64
CA VAL A 116 2.52 1.93 -11.70
C VAL A 116 1.12 1.36 -11.59
N GLN A 117 0.59 1.26 -10.38
CA GLN A 117 -0.76 0.75 -10.10
C GLN A 117 -1.47 1.62 -9.06
N LEU A 118 -2.80 1.64 -9.10
CA LEU A 118 -3.57 2.15 -7.97
C LEU A 118 -3.61 1.10 -6.87
N LEU A 119 -3.44 1.53 -5.61
CA LEU A 119 -3.67 0.63 -4.48
C LEU A 119 -5.16 0.28 -4.42
N PRO A 120 -5.52 -0.99 -4.21
CA PRO A 120 -6.92 -1.37 -4.02
C PRO A 120 -7.56 -0.70 -2.81
N LEU A 121 -8.89 -0.79 -2.73
CA LEU A 121 -9.60 -0.48 -1.49
C LEU A 121 -9.11 -1.41 -0.39
N ASP A 122 -8.93 -0.87 0.82
CA ASP A 122 -8.32 -1.59 1.94
C ASP A 122 -9.28 -2.61 2.57
N LEU A 123 -9.69 -3.58 1.75
CA LEU A 123 -10.46 -4.76 2.14
C LEU A 123 -9.59 -6.01 2.03
N GLY A 124 -9.74 -6.92 2.97
CA GLY A 124 -8.91 -8.12 3.07
C GLY A 124 -8.89 -8.94 1.78
N VAL A 125 -10.04 -9.13 1.13
CA VAL A 125 -10.15 -9.89 -0.13
C VAL A 125 -9.40 -9.20 -1.27
N PHE A 126 -9.44 -7.87 -1.36
CA PHE A 126 -8.79 -7.12 -2.42
C PHE A 126 -7.28 -7.03 -2.20
N MET A 127 -6.84 -6.78 -0.97
CA MET A 127 -5.42 -6.76 -0.62
C MET A 127 -4.76 -8.11 -0.78
N ASN A 128 -5.45 -9.19 -0.41
CA ASN A 128 -4.95 -10.54 -0.63
C ASN A 128 -4.82 -10.89 -2.10
N SER A 129 -5.82 -10.56 -2.94
CA SER A 129 -5.76 -10.72 -4.39
C SER A 129 -4.61 -9.94 -5.01
N PHE A 130 -4.46 -8.68 -4.61
CA PHE A 130 -3.44 -7.77 -5.10
C PHE A 130 -2.02 -8.26 -4.78
N LEU A 131 -1.72 -8.56 -3.51
CA LEU A 131 -0.40 -9.05 -3.11
C LEU A 131 -0.06 -10.41 -3.74
N SER A 132 -1.06 -11.28 -3.96
CA SER A 132 -0.86 -12.56 -4.66
C SER A 132 -0.47 -12.38 -6.14
N ARG A 133 -0.84 -11.24 -6.75
CA ARG A 133 -0.46 -10.90 -8.13
C ARG A 133 0.90 -10.20 -8.20
N ILE A 134 1.14 -9.23 -7.31
CA ILE A 134 2.40 -8.50 -7.26
C ILE A 134 3.54 -9.40 -6.83
N GLN A 135 3.32 -10.27 -5.85
CA GLN A 135 4.32 -11.15 -5.23
C GLN A 135 5.55 -10.37 -4.76
N PRO A 136 5.40 -9.29 -3.96
CA PRO A 136 6.55 -8.51 -3.53
C PRO A 136 7.37 -9.28 -2.51
N THR A 137 8.69 -9.13 -2.58
CA THR A 137 9.62 -9.66 -1.58
C THR A 137 9.86 -8.68 -0.43
N ALA A 138 9.51 -7.41 -0.63
CA ALA A 138 9.51 -6.36 0.39
C ALA A 138 8.54 -5.25 -0.02
N VAL A 139 8.06 -4.50 0.98
CA VAL A 139 7.22 -3.31 0.81
C VAL A 139 7.92 -2.12 1.43
N ILE A 140 7.92 -0.98 0.73
CA ILE A 140 8.37 0.31 1.24
C ILE A 140 7.16 1.24 1.24
N LEU A 141 6.81 1.77 2.41
CA LEU A 141 5.80 2.80 2.57
C LEU A 141 6.51 4.15 2.63
N VAL A 142 6.09 5.09 1.79
CA VAL A 142 6.53 6.48 1.87
C VAL A 142 5.59 7.22 2.81
N GLU A 143 6.13 7.75 3.88
CA GLU A 143 5.39 8.31 5.02
C GLU A 143 4.60 7.24 5.81
N LEU A 144 3.72 7.68 6.74
CA LEU A 144 2.99 6.79 7.63
C LEU A 144 1.65 6.32 7.00
N GLU A 145 1.72 5.77 5.79
CA GLU A 145 0.58 5.23 5.04
C GLU A 145 0.18 3.83 5.58
N TYR A 146 -0.31 3.80 6.82
CA TYR A 146 -0.71 2.58 7.50
C TYR A 146 -2.14 2.18 7.14
N TRP A 147 -2.26 1.32 6.14
CA TRP A 147 -3.51 0.72 5.69
C TRP A 147 -3.69 -0.63 6.40
N PRO A 148 -4.72 -0.78 7.26
CA PRO A 148 -4.85 -1.93 8.14
C PRO A 148 -4.83 -3.28 7.43
N GLN A 149 -5.64 -3.46 6.39
CA GLN A 149 -5.70 -4.72 5.66
C GLN A 149 -4.44 -4.98 4.83
N PHE A 150 -3.85 -3.93 4.27
CA PHE A 150 -2.58 -4.03 3.57
C PHE A 150 -1.47 -4.53 4.48
N LEU A 151 -1.34 -3.94 5.68
CA LEU A 151 -0.35 -4.34 6.67
C LEU A 151 -0.59 -5.77 7.16
N LEU A 152 -1.84 -6.15 7.46
CA LEU A 152 -2.19 -7.52 7.84
C LEU A 152 -1.85 -8.52 6.74
N ALA A 153 -2.15 -8.20 5.49
CA ALA A 153 -1.88 -9.06 4.35
C ALA A 153 -0.37 -9.22 4.10
N CYS A 154 0.44 -8.17 4.36
CA CYS A 154 1.91 -8.26 4.34
C CYS A 154 2.42 -9.15 5.49
N LYS A 155 1.97 -8.89 6.73
CA LYS A 155 2.34 -9.70 7.90
C LYS A 155 2.04 -11.18 7.69
N ALA A 156 0.86 -11.48 7.21
CA ALA A 156 0.43 -12.84 6.97
C ALA A 156 1.28 -13.60 5.94
N ARG A 157 1.89 -12.88 5.01
CA ARG A 157 2.80 -13.42 3.99
C ARG A 157 4.28 -13.33 4.39
N SER A 158 4.58 -12.88 5.60
CA SER A 158 5.95 -12.62 6.06
C SER A 158 6.71 -11.67 5.11
N ILE A 159 6.00 -10.73 4.47
CA ILE A 159 6.60 -9.72 3.64
C ILE A 159 7.08 -8.59 4.54
N PRO A 160 8.39 -8.30 4.59
CA PRO A 160 8.92 -7.21 5.38
C PRO A 160 8.41 -5.87 4.87
N VAL A 161 7.99 -5.00 5.79
CA VAL A 161 7.51 -3.65 5.52
C VAL A 161 8.51 -2.65 6.11
N LEU A 162 8.97 -1.72 5.28
CA LEU A 162 9.80 -0.59 5.71
C LEU A 162 9.02 0.70 5.54
N VAL A 163 9.18 1.62 6.46
CA VAL A 163 8.66 2.98 6.34
C VAL A 163 9.83 3.92 6.10
N VAL A 164 9.73 4.78 5.10
CA VAL A 164 10.71 5.82 4.82
C VAL A 164 10.05 7.19 4.92
N ASN A 165 10.81 8.19 5.33
CA ASN A 165 10.32 9.56 5.55
C ASN A 165 9.13 9.60 6.54
N GLY A 166 9.15 8.74 7.57
CA GLY A 166 8.12 8.69 8.60
C GLY A 166 8.00 10.06 9.27
N ARG A 167 6.80 10.64 9.22
CA ARG A 167 6.48 11.93 9.82
C ARG A 167 5.11 11.88 10.46
N ILE A 168 5.01 12.39 11.68
CA ILE A 168 3.74 12.57 12.37
C ILE A 168 3.60 14.03 12.83
N SER A 169 2.48 14.66 12.50
CA SER A 169 2.18 15.99 13.03
C SER A 169 1.66 15.88 14.48
N ASP A 170 1.79 16.96 15.29
CA ASP A 170 1.26 16.98 16.66
C ASP A 170 -0.22 16.60 16.73
N ARG A 171 -1.02 17.07 15.76
CA ARG A 171 -2.44 16.70 15.64
C ARG A 171 -2.61 15.22 15.29
N GLY A 172 -1.74 14.70 14.43
CA GLY A 172 -1.68 13.29 14.08
C GLY A 172 -1.32 12.44 15.29
N LEU A 173 -0.30 12.83 16.04
CA LEU A 173 0.15 12.14 17.25
C LEU A 173 -0.97 12.07 18.30
N LYS A 174 -1.64 13.20 18.60
CA LYS A 174 -2.77 13.23 19.54
C LYS A 174 -3.91 12.31 19.09
N ARG A 175 -4.21 12.29 17.79
CA ARG A 175 -5.22 11.39 17.22
C ARG A 175 -4.78 9.93 17.34
N TRP A 176 -3.53 9.64 17.00
CA TRP A 176 -2.95 8.32 17.12
C TRP A 176 -2.98 7.81 18.55
N GLN A 177 -2.58 8.60 19.53
CA GLN A 177 -2.63 8.28 20.95
C GLN A 177 -4.05 7.91 21.40
N LYS A 178 -5.07 8.66 20.95
CA LYS A 178 -6.48 8.39 21.27
C LYS A 178 -6.96 7.04 20.75
N TRP A 179 -6.48 6.64 19.56
CA TRP A 179 -6.90 5.40 18.90
C TRP A 179 -5.89 4.27 19.04
N ASN A 180 -4.82 4.46 19.79
CA ASN A 180 -3.74 3.48 19.93
C ASN A 180 -4.22 2.13 20.49
N TRP A 181 -5.23 2.12 21.36
CA TRP A 181 -5.82 0.89 21.87
C TRP A 181 -6.41 -0.01 20.77
N LEU A 182 -6.88 0.59 19.68
CA LEU A 182 -7.47 -0.11 18.53
C LEU A 182 -6.45 -0.33 17.41
N LEU A 183 -5.62 0.66 17.12
CA LEU A 183 -4.77 0.69 15.92
C LEU A 183 -3.27 0.48 16.24
N GLY A 184 -2.88 0.48 17.51
CA GLY A 184 -1.48 0.37 17.92
C GLY A 184 -0.76 -0.91 17.49
N TRP A 185 -1.49 -1.97 17.15
CA TRP A 185 -0.90 -3.19 16.59
C TRP A 185 -0.26 -2.94 15.21
N MET A 186 -0.69 -1.92 14.46
CA MET A 186 -0.14 -1.60 13.13
C MET A 186 1.31 -1.12 13.22
N THR A 187 1.68 -0.40 14.29
CA THR A 187 3.06 0.09 14.47
C THR A 187 4.07 -1.02 14.69
N ARG A 188 3.60 -2.22 15.04
CA ARG A 188 4.44 -3.40 15.29
C ARG A 188 4.67 -4.24 14.03
N ILE A 189 4.06 -3.87 12.88
CA ILE A 189 4.20 -4.63 11.64
C ILE A 189 5.41 -4.20 10.84
N PRO A 190 5.69 -2.88 10.66
CA PRO A 190 6.90 -2.47 9.97
C PRO A 190 8.17 -3.01 10.66
N SER A 191 9.04 -3.59 9.86
CA SER A 191 10.33 -4.11 10.34
C SER A 191 11.29 -2.98 10.71
N ARG A 192 11.16 -1.84 10.04
CA ARG A 192 11.93 -0.62 10.31
C ARG A 192 11.11 0.61 9.93
N VAL A 193 11.29 1.67 10.68
CA VAL A 193 10.77 3.01 10.40
C VAL A 193 11.96 3.95 10.37
N LEU A 194 12.16 4.60 9.22
CA LEU A 194 13.14 5.67 9.04
C LEU A 194 12.39 6.98 9.15
N ALA A 195 12.47 7.61 10.30
CA ALA A 195 11.88 8.89 10.57
C ALA A 195 12.57 10.00 9.74
N ARG A 196 11.84 11.06 9.44
CA ARG A 196 12.36 12.20 8.70
C ARG A 196 13.37 13.01 9.50
N SER A 197 13.16 13.13 10.80
CA SER A 197 14.00 13.87 11.75
C SER A 197 14.11 13.13 13.08
N GLU A 198 14.99 13.57 13.95
CA GLU A 198 15.08 13.07 15.32
C GLU A 198 13.82 13.35 16.15
N GLU A 199 13.12 14.43 15.82
CA GLU A 199 11.84 14.80 16.46
C GLU A 199 10.69 13.86 16.08
N ASP A 200 10.77 13.23 14.89
CA ASP A 200 9.77 12.28 14.38
C ASP A 200 10.06 10.82 14.79
N ALA A 201 11.21 10.55 15.42
CA ALA A 201 11.66 9.21 15.79
C ALA A 201 11.17 8.84 17.21
#